data_894fc7a968362c4c5772378fabc6e1e2
#
_entry.id   894fc7a968362c4c5772378fabc6e1e2
#
_cell.length_a   1.000
_cell.length_b   1.000
_cell.length_c   1.000
_cell.angle_alpha   90.00
_cell.angle_beta   90.00
_cell.angle_gamma   90.00
#
_symmetry.space_group_name_H-M   'P 1'
#
loop_
_entity.id
_entity.type
_entity.pdbx_description
1 polymer ?
#
loop_
_entity_poly.entity_id
_entity_poly.type
_entity_poly.pdbx_seq_one_letter_code
_entity_poly.pdbx_strand_id
1 'polypeptide(L)'
;IVSTPKGFNMFYKYWNDAENGTNDFTPFKVHWSSVPGRDIEWKKKIESTIGADAFRQEYEAEFLGSSNTLISYEKLQELSYSDPSYSKSDVDVFEDVNSTHAYIITVDVARGQGIDYSAFTVFDITDIPYKVVAKYRSNLVTPLVFPNIINIIGKKYNDAYILIEVNDIGSQVSDVLHHDLEYENLFSTAWYGRHGQQ
;
A
#
# COMPACT_ATOMS: atom_id res chain seq x y z
N ILE A 1 22.61 -12.95 -14.28
CA ILE A 1 21.95 -11.61 -14.38
C ILE A 1 22.84 -10.62 -13.64
N VAL A 2 23.13 -9.48 -14.25
CA VAL A 2 23.88 -8.37 -13.62
C VAL A 2 23.07 -7.10 -13.77
N SER A 3 22.88 -6.37 -12.69
CA SER A 3 22.14 -5.10 -12.68
C SER A 3 22.54 -4.25 -11.48
N THR A 4 22.33 -2.95 -11.58
CA THR A 4 22.30 -2.05 -10.43
C THR A 4 20.93 -2.14 -9.76
N PRO A 5 20.84 -2.16 -8.44
CA PRO A 5 19.56 -2.13 -7.72
C PRO A 5 18.76 -0.88 -8.06
N LYS A 6 17.54 -1.05 -8.57
CA LYS A 6 16.68 0.08 -8.92
C LYS A 6 15.23 -0.22 -8.54
N GLY A 7 14.86 0.16 -7.32
CA GLY A 7 13.53 -0.11 -6.78
C GLY A 7 13.22 -1.61 -6.63
N PHE A 8 11.96 -1.92 -6.35
CA PHE A 8 11.48 -3.30 -6.10
C PHE A 8 10.97 -3.97 -7.38
N ASN A 9 11.79 -4.00 -8.41
CA ASN A 9 11.47 -4.61 -9.70
C ASN A 9 11.72 -6.13 -9.70
N MET A 10 11.65 -6.77 -10.88
CA MET A 10 11.88 -8.21 -11.03
C MET A 10 13.30 -8.62 -10.58
N PHE A 11 14.31 -7.75 -10.74
CA PHE A 11 15.66 -8.02 -10.27
C PHE A 11 15.73 -8.10 -8.74
N TYR A 12 15.02 -7.20 -8.03
CA TYR A 12 14.88 -7.27 -6.58
C TYR A 12 14.24 -8.59 -6.14
N LYS A 13 13.18 -9.03 -6.81
CA LYS A 13 12.55 -10.32 -6.51
C LYS A 13 13.56 -11.48 -6.66
N TYR A 14 14.26 -11.55 -7.79
CA TYR A 14 15.28 -12.59 -8.00
C TYR A 14 16.41 -12.56 -6.97
N TRP A 15 16.82 -11.35 -6.58
CA TRP A 15 17.84 -11.17 -5.56
C TRP A 15 17.37 -11.69 -4.20
N ASN A 16 16.21 -11.27 -3.76
CA ASN A 16 15.62 -11.67 -2.49
C ASN A 16 15.32 -13.19 -2.42
N ASP A 17 14.81 -13.75 -3.51
CA ASP A 17 14.61 -15.19 -3.64
C ASP A 17 15.95 -15.96 -3.57
N ALA A 18 17.02 -15.40 -4.13
CA ALA A 18 18.37 -16.00 -4.05
C ALA A 18 18.97 -15.93 -2.64
N GLU A 19 18.82 -14.81 -1.94
CA GLU A 19 19.25 -14.67 -0.54
C GLU A 19 18.50 -15.63 0.39
N ASN A 20 17.22 -15.87 0.13
CA ASN A 20 16.39 -16.82 0.88
C ASN A 20 16.53 -18.28 0.41
N GLY A 21 17.33 -18.56 -0.63
CA GLY A 21 17.52 -19.90 -1.16
C GLY A 21 16.30 -20.51 -1.84
N THR A 22 15.39 -19.66 -2.33
CA THR A 22 14.14 -20.08 -3.00
C THR A 22 14.25 -20.14 -4.52
N ASN A 23 15.44 -19.83 -5.07
CA ASN A 23 15.78 -20.03 -6.48
C ASN A 23 17.19 -20.57 -6.64
N ASP A 24 17.61 -20.90 -7.88
CA ASP A 24 18.92 -21.49 -8.19
C ASP A 24 20.05 -20.45 -8.39
N PHE A 25 19.79 -19.17 -8.14
CA PHE A 25 20.82 -18.14 -8.29
C PHE A 25 21.66 -18.00 -7.02
N THR A 26 22.98 -17.78 -7.22
CA THR A 26 23.87 -17.39 -6.12
C THR A 26 24.01 -15.87 -6.13
N PRO A 27 23.58 -15.16 -5.06
CA PRO A 27 23.69 -13.71 -5.01
C PRO A 27 25.15 -13.29 -4.81
N PHE A 28 25.59 -12.31 -5.58
CA PHE A 28 26.94 -11.75 -5.46
C PHE A 28 26.87 -10.22 -5.54
N LYS A 29 27.25 -9.56 -4.45
CA LYS A 29 27.24 -8.10 -4.31
C LYS A 29 28.67 -7.57 -4.35
N VAL A 30 28.93 -6.56 -5.18
CA VAL A 30 30.21 -5.83 -5.22
C VAL A 30 30.01 -4.47 -4.55
N HIS A 31 30.51 -4.33 -3.34
CA HIS A 31 30.51 -3.07 -2.62
C HIS A 31 31.70 -2.21 -3.06
N TRP A 32 31.57 -0.89 -3.09
CA TRP A 32 32.62 0.02 -3.55
C TRP A 32 33.96 -0.18 -2.83
N SER A 33 33.93 -0.47 -1.52
CA SER A 33 35.16 -0.65 -0.71
C SER A 33 35.96 -1.90 -1.04
N SER A 34 35.38 -2.85 -1.76
CA SER A 34 36.11 -4.04 -2.25
C SER A 34 36.83 -3.81 -3.57
N VAL A 35 36.66 -2.63 -4.19
CA VAL A 35 37.31 -2.27 -5.45
C VAL A 35 38.63 -1.53 -5.16
N PRO A 36 39.78 -2.01 -5.64
CA PRO A 36 41.07 -1.37 -5.42
C PRO A 36 41.06 0.11 -5.87
N GLY A 37 41.66 0.99 -5.06
CA GLY A 37 41.74 2.42 -5.33
C GLY A 37 40.54 3.23 -4.95
N ARG A 38 39.52 2.62 -4.32
CA ARG A 38 38.37 3.29 -3.77
C ARG A 38 38.46 3.38 -2.25
N ASP A 39 38.78 4.55 -1.73
CA ASP A 39 38.88 4.85 -0.31
C ASP A 39 37.76 5.81 0.16
N ILE A 40 37.82 6.21 1.42
CA ILE A 40 36.84 7.16 2.00
C ILE A 40 36.86 8.52 1.30
N GLU A 41 38.01 8.98 0.85
CA GLU A 41 38.10 10.24 0.12
C GLU A 41 37.46 10.14 -1.25
N TRP A 42 37.71 9.02 -1.94
CA TRP A 42 37.01 8.68 -3.18
C TRP A 42 35.48 8.64 -2.97
N LYS A 43 34.99 7.97 -1.89
CA LYS A 43 33.56 7.93 -1.54
C LYS A 43 33.01 9.35 -1.41
N LYS A 44 33.60 10.19 -0.56
CA LYS A 44 33.14 11.56 -0.33
C LYS A 44 33.08 12.38 -1.62
N LYS A 45 34.06 12.23 -2.49
CA LYS A 45 34.12 12.95 -3.77
C LYS A 45 32.96 12.53 -4.69
N ILE A 46 32.72 11.22 -4.83
CA ILE A 46 31.65 10.73 -5.70
C ILE A 46 30.29 11.09 -5.11
N GLU A 47 30.08 10.87 -3.80
CA GLU A 47 28.83 11.16 -3.11
C GLU A 47 28.47 12.65 -3.21
N SER A 48 29.46 13.55 -3.11
CA SER A 48 29.23 14.99 -3.32
C SER A 48 28.81 15.36 -4.75
N THR A 49 29.14 14.51 -5.73
CA THR A 49 28.85 14.75 -7.15
C THR A 49 27.47 14.22 -7.54
N ILE A 50 27.11 13.00 -7.08
CA ILE A 50 25.89 12.31 -7.51
C ILE A 50 24.78 12.29 -6.44
N GLY A 51 25.10 12.70 -5.21
CA GLY A 51 24.20 12.65 -4.04
C GLY A 51 24.25 11.29 -3.32
N ALA A 52 23.85 11.32 -2.05
CA ALA A 52 23.94 10.15 -1.16
C ALA A 52 23.11 8.97 -1.65
N ASP A 53 21.87 9.21 -2.07
CA ASP A 53 20.96 8.13 -2.52
C ASP A 53 21.48 7.45 -3.80
N ALA A 54 21.95 8.23 -4.78
CA ALA A 54 22.55 7.66 -5.99
C ALA A 54 23.84 6.89 -5.65
N PHE A 55 24.64 7.37 -4.68
CA PHE A 55 25.81 6.65 -4.23
C PHE A 55 25.46 5.31 -3.58
N ARG A 56 24.49 5.28 -2.69
CA ARG A 56 23.99 4.05 -2.05
C ARG A 56 23.51 3.03 -3.09
N GLN A 57 22.75 3.48 -4.07
CA GLN A 57 22.24 2.61 -5.13
C GLN A 57 23.34 2.06 -6.02
N GLU A 58 24.22 2.91 -6.54
CA GLU A 58 25.19 2.53 -7.58
C GLU A 58 26.46 1.87 -7.03
N TYR A 59 26.88 2.25 -5.82
CA TYR A 59 28.17 1.82 -5.27
C TYR A 59 28.09 1.00 -3.98
N GLU A 60 27.03 1.17 -3.20
CA GLU A 60 26.75 0.31 -2.05
C GLU A 60 25.80 -0.83 -2.43
N ALA A 61 25.28 -0.80 -3.67
CA ALA A 61 24.35 -1.77 -4.23
C ALA A 61 23.14 -2.01 -3.31
N GLU A 62 22.55 -0.92 -2.84
CA GLU A 62 21.34 -0.96 -2.02
C GLU A 62 20.10 -0.80 -2.89
N PHE A 63 19.10 -1.64 -2.64
CA PHE A 63 17.78 -1.46 -3.26
C PHE A 63 17.07 -0.31 -2.56
N LEU A 64 17.29 0.89 -3.06
CA LEU A 64 16.54 2.04 -2.58
C LEU A 64 15.13 1.99 -3.18
N GLY A 65 14.12 2.18 -2.35
CA GLY A 65 12.78 2.54 -2.82
C GLY A 65 12.86 3.83 -3.65
N SER A 66 11.82 4.14 -4.44
CA SER A 66 11.84 5.39 -5.20
C SER A 66 12.07 6.56 -4.25
N SER A 67 12.98 7.46 -4.60
CA SER A 67 13.35 8.63 -3.79
C SER A 67 12.19 9.60 -3.49
N ASN A 68 11.02 9.34 -4.09
CA ASN A 68 9.80 10.13 -3.94
C ASN A 68 8.66 9.34 -3.26
N THR A 69 8.96 8.32 -2.45
CA THR A 69 7.92 7.65 -1.68
C THR A 69 7.61 8.42 -0.39
N LEU A 70 6.34 8.44 0.00
CA LEU A 70 5.89 9.05 1.25
C LEU A 70 6.55 8.43 2.48
N ILE A 71 6.90 7.15 2.40
CA ILE A 71 7.53 6.38 3.47
C ILE A 71 8.94 6.01 3.01
N SER A 72 9.95 6.29 3.85
CA SER A 72 11.33 5.92 3.53
C SER A 72 11.52 4.39 3.45
N TYR A 73 12.51 3.96 2.68
CA TYR A 73 12.83 2.54 2.52
C TYR A 73 13.13 1.83 3.85
N GLU A 74 13.89 2.49 4.71
CA GLU A 74 14.25 1.98 6.03
C GLU A 74 12.99 1.67 6.85
N LYS A 75 12.00 2.57 6.81
CA LYS A 75 10.71 2.36 7.48
C LYS A 75 9.88 1.28 6.82
N LEU A 76 9.95 1.15 5.48
CA LEU A 76 9.26 0.06 4.78
C LEU A 76 9.84 -1.31 5.14
N GLN A 77 11.15 -1.39 5.40
CA GLN A 77 11.78 -2.64 5.86
C GLN A 77 11.42 -3.02 7.31
N GLU A 78 11.09 -2.05 8.14
CA GLU A 78 10.61 -2.28 9.51
C GLU A 78 9.16 -2.79 9.55
N LEU A 79 8.41 -2.61 8.45
CA LEU A 79 7.02 -3.08 8.38
C LEU A 79 7.01 -4.62 8.29
N SER A 80 6.34 -5.22 9.25
CA SER A 80 5.96 -6.62 9.21
C SER A 80 4.50 -6.76 8.76
N TYR A 81 4.16 -7.90 8.17
CA TYR A 81 2.78 -8.24 7.89
C TYR A 81 2.31 -9.31 8.87
N SER A 82 1.00 -9.34 9.11
CA SER A 82 0.34 -10.40 9.84
C SER A 82 -0.61 -11.14 8.91
N ASP A 83 -0.69 -12.44 9.03
CA ASP A 83 -1.71 -13.20 8.35
C ASP A 83 -3.09 -12.86 8.93
N PRO A 84 -4.16 -12.83 8.11
CA PRO A 84 -5.51 -12.65 8.63
C PRO A 84 -5.89 -13.82 9.54
N SER A 85 -6.68 -13.53 10.57
CA SER A 85 -7.27 -14.57 11.44
C SER A 85 -8.17 -15.50 10.62
N TYR A 86 -8.88 -14.94 9.64
CA TYR A 86 -9.61 -15.69 8.61
C TYR A 86 -9.92 -14.79 7.40
N SER A 87 -10.24 -15.40 6.27
CA SER A 87 -10.72 -14.72 5.07
C SER A 87 -12.09 -15.28 4.67
N LYS A 88 -13.03 -14.39 4.31
CA LYS A 88 -14.36 -14.77 3.84
C LYS A 88 -14.83 -13.78 2.79
N SER A 89 -15.26 -14.29 1.63
CA SER A 89 -15.78 -13.46 0.52
C SER A 89 -14.83 -12.34 0.13
N ASP A 90 -13.55 -12.65 -0.05
CA ASP A 90 -12.46 -11.71 -0.36
C ASP A 90 -12.17 -10.65 0.71
N VAL A 91 -12.78 -10.77 1.90
CA VAL A 91 -12.47 -9.93 3.06
C VAL A 91 -11.51 -10.70 3.98
N ASP A 92 -10.32 -10.15 4.15
CA ASP A 92 -9.37 -10.60 5.16
C ASP A 92 -9.68 -9.93 6.50
N VAL A 93 -9.91 -10.72 7.54
CA VAL A 93 -10.20 -10.23 8.89
C VAL A 93 -9.01 -10.53 9.80
N PHE A 94 -8.47 -9.51 10.43
CA PHE A 94 -7.36 -9.60 11.38
C PHE A 94 -7.86 -9.61 12.83
N GLU A 95 -8.86 -8.78 13.14
CA GLU A 95 -9.54 -8.75 14.45
C GLU A 95 -11.06 -8.73 14.23
N ASP A 96 -11.79 -9.50 15.02
CA ASP A 96 -13.25 -9.46 15.01
C ASP A 96 -13.77 -8.16 15.64
N VAL A 97 -15.02 -7.82 15.28
CA VAL A 97 -15.67 -6.62 15.81
C VAL A 97 -15.85 -6.70 17.34
N ASN A 98 -15.54 -5.58 18.00
CA ASN A 98 -15.89 -5.36 19.40
C ASN A 98 -17.03 -4.33 19.43
N SER A 99 -18.14 -4.67 20.06
CA SER A 99 -19.34 -3.83 20.09
C SER A 99 -19.16 -2.47 20.80
N THR A 100 -18.10 -2.28 21.55
CA THR A 100 -17.77 -1.02 22.25
C THR A 100 -16.79 -0.14 21.48
N HIS A 101 -16.27 -0.63 20.35
CA HIS A 101 -15.26 0.06 19.57
C HIS A 101 -15.87 0.89 18.43
N ALA A 102 -15.15 1.94 18.04
CA ALA A 102 -15.48 2.78 16.91
C ALA A 102 -14.60 2.42 15.70
N TYR A 103 -15.20 2.39 14.51
CA TYR A 103 -14.53 1.98 13.28
C TYR A 103 -14.70 3.00 12.17
N ILE A 104 -13.70 3.06 11.28
CA ILE A 104 -13.80 3.76 10.00
C ILE A 104 -13.43 2.81 8.86
N ILE A 105 -13.99 3.06 7.69
CA ILE A 105 -13.67 2.36 6.45
C ILE A 105 -13.22 3.37 5.41
N THR A 106 -12.03 3.19 4.85
CA THR A 106 -11.56 3.95 3.70
C THR A 106 -11.74 3.12 2.44
N VAL A 107 -12.31 3.71 1.40
CA VAL A 107 -12.70 3.00 0.16
C VAL A 107 -12.07 3.67 -1.04
N ASP A 108 -11.42 2.87 -1.87
CA ASP A 108 -10.94 3.20 -3.21
C ASP A 108 -11.68 2.34 -4.24
N VAL A 109 -12.18 2.95 -5.32
CA VAL A 109 -13.09 2.32 -6.26
C VAL A 109 -12.48 2.20 -7.65
N ALA A 110 -12.50 1.01 -8.21
CA ALA A 110 -12.12 0.72 -9.59
C ALA A 110 -13.30 0.16 -10.40
N ARG A 111 -13.11 0.03 -11.72
CA ARG A 111 -14.18 -0.35 -12.65
C ARG A 111 -14.48 -1.86 -12.71
N GLY A 112 -13.71 -2.71 -12.03
CA GLY A 112 -13.92 -4.16 -12.05
C GLY A 112 -13.59 -4.83 -13.39
N GLN A 113 -12.64 -4.29 -14.14
CA GLN A 113 -12.25 -4.76 -15.48
C GLN A 113 -10.98 -5.61 -15.49
N GLY A 114 -10.53 -6.09 -14.33
CA GLY A 114 -9.34 -6.91 -14.19
C GLY A 114 -8.01 -6.15 -14.19
N ILE A 115 -8.03 -4.80 -14.26
CA ILE A 115 -6.85 -3.94 -14.30
C ILE A 115 -6.58 -3.37 -12.92
N ASP A 116 -7.38 -2.40 -12.51
CA ASP A 116 -7.29 -1.74 -11.21
C ASP A 116 -8.18 -2.42 -10.18
N TYR A 117 -7.85 -2.26 -8.91
CA TYR A 117 -8.53 -2.90 -7.81
C TYR A 117 -9.45 -1.94 -7.07
N SER A 118 -10.70 -2.37 -6.85
CA SER A 118 -11.52 -1.82 -5.78
C SER A 118 -11.03 -2.39 -4.46
N ALA A 119 -10.85 -1.53 -3.47
CA ALA A 119 -10.34 -1.92 -2.17
C ALA A 119 -11.02 -1.14 -1.04
N PHE A 120 -11.07 -1.73 0.14
CA PHE A 120 -11.31 -1.00 1.37
C PHE A 120 -10.45 -1.52 2.51
N THR A 121 -10.23 -0.64 3.49
CA THR A 121 -9.56 -0.98 4.74
C THR A 121 -10.43 -0.52 5.91
N VAL A 122 -10.65 -1.41 6.87
CA VAL A 122 -11.36 -1.13 8.12
C VAL A 122 -10.33 -0.87 9.23
N PHE A 123 -10.48 0.26 9.87
CA PHE A 123 -9.64 0.65 11.01
C PHE A 123 -10.46 0.71 12.29
N ASP A 124 -9.95 0.11 13.35
CA ASP A 124 -10.36 0.41 14.72
C ASP A 124 -9.67 1.72 15.14
N ILE A 125 -10.49 2.71 15.48
CA ILE A 125 -10.03 4.04 15.89
C ILE A 125 -10.28 4.36 17.36
N THR A 126 -10.61 3.34 18.14
CA THR A 126 -10.94 3.51 19.57
C THR A 126 -9.74 3.99 20.37
N ASP A 127 -8.57 3.40 20.12
CA ASP A 127 -7.32 3.70 20.82
C ASP A 127 -6.20 4.04 19.82
N ILE A 128 -5.21 4.79 20.26
CA ILE A 128 -3.99 5.08 19.48
C ILE A 128 -2.87 4.13 19.93
N PRO A 129 -2.16 3.49 18.98
CA PRO A 129 -2.25 3.61 17.53
C PRO A 129 -3.49 2.90 16.94
N TYR A 130 -4.08 3.50 15.89
CA TYR A 130 -5.17 2.86 15.17
C TYR A 130 -4.73 1.53 14.55
N LYS A 131 -5.67 0.57 14.48
CA LYS A 131 -5.38 -0.77 13.98
C LYS A 131 -6.15 -1.08 12.72
N VAL A 132 -5.52 -1.72 11.75
CA VAL A 132 -6.21 -2.35 10.62
C VAL A 132 -6.83 -3.65 11.11
N VAL A 133 -8.15 -3.76 11.07
CA VAL A 133 -8.90 -4.94 11.55
C VAL A 133 -9.49 -5.78 10.43
N ALA A 134 -9.73 -5.19 9.25
CA ALA A 134 -10.10 -5.93 8.05
C ALA A 134 -9.68 -5.19 6.78
N LYS A 135 -9.54 -5.91 5.68
CA LYS A 135 -9.31 -5.36 4.35
C LYS A 135 -10.01 -6.19 3.28
N TYR A 136 -10.30 -5.55 2.17
CA TYR A 136 -10.86 -6.16 0.97
C TYR A 136 -10.11 -5.68 -0.26
N ARG A 137 -9.97 -6.53 -1.26
CA ARG A 137 -9.38 -6.17 -2.54
C ARG A 137 -9.89 -7.06 -3.65
N SER A 138 -10.44 -6.46 -4.71
CA SER A 138 -10.86 -7.20 -5.92
C SER A 138 -10.76 -6.33 -7.16
N ASN A 139 -10.25 -6.87 -8.25
CA ASN A 139 -10.25 -6.20 -9.57
C ASN A 139 -11.39 -6.67 -10.47
N LEU A 140 -12.27 -7.54 -9.97
CA LEU A 140 -13.41 -8.08 -10.70
C LEU A 140 -14.76 -7.59 -10.17
N VAL A 141 -14.79 -7.04 -8.94
CA VAL A 141 -16.03 -6.49 -8.36
C VAL A 141 -16.48 -5.28 -9.17
N THR A 142 -17.74 -5.30 -9.59
CA THR A 142 -18.30 -4.16 -10.32
C THR A 142 -18.75 -3.04 -9.38
N PRO A 143 -18.78 -1.77 -9.83
CA PRO A 143 -19.28 -0.65 -9.02
C PRO A 143 -20.73 -0.78 -8.56
N LEU A 144 -21.54 -1.62 -9.21
CA LEU A 144 -22.92 -1.91 -8.79
C LEU A 144 -23.01 -2.92 -7.64
N VAL A 145 -22.05 -3.82 -7.53
CA VAL A 145 -22.03 -4.86 -6.48
C VAL A 145 -21.24 -4.39 -5.26
N PHE A 146 -20.19 -3.62 -5.46
CA PHE A 146 -19.27 -3.21 -4.41
C PHE A 146 -19.95 -2.46 -3.24
N PRO A 147 -20.95 -1.55 -3.45
CA PRO A 147 -21.67 -0.91 -2.36
C PRO A 147 -22.31 -1.89 -1.37
N ASN A 148 -22.85 -3.01 -1.87
CA ASN A 148 -23.47 -4.00 -0.99
C ASN A 148 -22.44 -4.67 -0.06
N ILE A 149 -21.23 -4.93 -0.57
CA ILE A 149 -20.13 -5.48 0.24
C ILE A 149 -19.72 -4.48 1.32
N ILE A 150 -19.54 -3.22 0.93
CA ILE A 150 -19.20 -2.13 1.86
C ILE A 150 -20.27 -1.97 2.94
N ASN A 151 -21.54 -1.95 2.57
CA ASN A 151 -22.67 -1.84 3.50
C ASN A 151 -22.70 -2.98 4.52
N ILE A 152 -22.53 -4.23 4.07
CA ILE A 152 -22.47 -5.40 4.96
C ILE A 152 -21.33 -5.28 5.96
N ILE A 153 -20.16 -4.89 5.51
CA ILE A 153 -18.99 -4.73 6.38
C ILE A 153 -19.14 -3.52 7.30
N GLY A 154 -19.63 -2.39 6.79
CA GLY A 154 -19.90 -1.21 7.62
C GLY A 154 -20.84 -1.52 8.77
N LYS A 155 -21.96 -2.18 8.49
CA LYS A 155 -22.91 -2.62 9.51
C LYS A 155 -22.32 -3.64 10.49
N LYS A 156 -21.51 -4.58 9.99
CA LYS A 156 -20.79 -5.53 10.86
C LYS A 156 -19.87 -4.83 11.84
N TYR A 157 -19.17 -3.77 11.42
CA TYR A 157 -18.24 -3.01 12.26
C TYR A 157 -18.92 -1.79 12.89
N ASN A 158 -20.03 -2.00 13.60
CA ASN A 158 -20.79 -1.03 14.42
C ASN A 158 -21.21 0.22 13.64
N ASP A 159 -21.75 0.03 12.42
CA ASP A 159 -22.11 1.12 11.52
C ASP A 159 -20.95 2.10 11.30
N ALA A 160 -19.77 1.54 10.93
CA ALA A 160 -18.53 2.27 10.77
C ALA A 160 -18.68 3.50 9.87
N TYR A 161 -17.97 4.58 10.17
CA TYR A 161 -17.89 5.73 9.27
C TYR A 161 -17.15 5.35 7.98
N ILE A 162 -17.78 5.59 6.83
CA ILE A 162 -17.22 5.25 5.52
C ILE A 162 -16.75 6.51 4.81
N LEU A 163 -15.48 6.51 4.36
CA LEU A 163 -14.87 7.55 3.55
C LEU A 163 -14.59 6.99 2.16
N ILE A 164 -15.26 7.55 1.14
CA ILE A 164 -15.08 7.15 -0.27
C ILE A 164 -14.46 8.29 -1.06
N GLU A 165 -13.45 7.97 -1.87
CA GLU A 165 -12.96 8.90 -2.88
C GLU A 165 -13.95 8.92 -4.05
N VAL A 166 -14.63 10.07 -4.26
CA VAL A 166 -15.69 10.22 -5.28
C VAL A 166 -15.17 10.63 -6.66
N ASN A 167 -13.92 10.38 -6.94
CA ASN A 167 -13.35 10.55 -8.27
C ASN A 167 -13.89 9.48 -9.22
N ASP A 168 -14.18 9.87 -10.47
CA ASP A 168 -14.65 8.97 -11.53
C ASP A 168 -15.83 8.10 -11.08
N ILE A 169 -15.63 6.78 -10.97
CA ILE A 169 -16.67 5.80 -10.65
C ILE A 169 -17.04 5.76 -9.15
N GLY A 170 -16.23 6.34 -8.29
CA GLY A 170 -16.49 6.38 -6.84
C GLY A 170 -17.79 7.12 -6.48
N SER A 171 -18.19 8.12 -7.27
CA SER A 171 -19.48 8.80 -7.09
C SER A 171 -20.66 7.85 -7.23
N GLN A 172 -20.65 6.92 -8.18
CA GLN A 172 -21.71 5.93 -8.35
C GLN A 172 -21.83 5.02 -7.12
N VAL A 173 -20.69 4.57 -6.56
CA VAL A 173 -20.69 3.74 -5.35
C VAL A 173 -21.22 4.52 -4.14
N SER A 174 -20.82 5.78 -4.00
CA SER A 174 -21.32 6.68 -2.96
C SER A 174 -22.83 6.91 -3.07
N ASP A 175 -23.34 7.16 -4.29
CA ASP A 175 -24.77 7.37 -4.53
C ASP A 175 -25.62 6.15 -4.17
N VAL A 176 -25.19 4.95 -4.55
CA VAL A 176 -25.87 3.70 -4.20
C VAL A 176 -25.87 3.48 -2.67
N LEU A 177 -24.73 3.71 -1.99
CA LEU A 177 -24.66 3.61 -0.53
C LEU A 177 -25.61 4.59 0.15
N HIS A 178 -25.67 5.84 -0.33
CA HIS A 178 -26.45 6.89 0.29
C HIS A 178 -27.95 6.76 -0.02
N HIS A 179 -28.32 6.60 -1.28
CA HIS A 179 -29.71 6.69 -1.72
C HIS A 179 -30.43 5.34 -1.75
N ASP A 180 -29.75 4.27 -2.15
CA ASP A 180 -30.39 2.95 -2.31
C ASP A 180 -30.26 2.11 -1.04
N LEU A 181 -29.10 2.18 -0.36
CA LEU A 181 -28.82 1.40 0.85
C LEU A 181 -29.01 2.20 2.14
N GLU A 182 -29.30 3.51 2.04
CA GLU A 182 -29.58 4.41 3.16
C GLU A 182 -28.51 4.32 4.27
N TYR A 183 -27.21 4.28 3.86
CA TYR A 183 -26.12 4.20 4.81
C TYR A 183 -25.84 5.59 5.40
N GLU A 184 -26.13 5.78 6.70
CA GLU A 184 -26.12 7.10 7.35
C GLU A 184 -24.71 7.65 7.58
N ASN A 185 -23.74 6.81 7.96
CA ASN A 185 -22.39 7.21 8.33
C ASN A 185 -21.45 7.27 7.10
N LEU A 186 -21.86 7.99 6.05
CA LEU A 186 -21.11 8.10 4.81
C LEU A 186 -20.48 9.49 4.66
N PHE A 187 -19.16 9.53 4.45
CA PHE A 187 -18.43 10.73 4.04
C PHE A 187 -17.83 10.51 2.64
N SER A 188 -17.93 11.52 1.80
CA SER A 188 -17.31 11.48 0.47
C SER A 188 -16.35 12.65 0.29
N THR A 189 -15.24 12.41 -0.41
CA THR A 189 -14.28 13.44 -0.79
C THR A 189 -14.27 13.57 -2.31
N ALA A 190 -14.35 14.82 -2.81
CA ALA A 190 -14.11 15.13 -4.19
C ALA A 190 -12.71 15.75 -4.35
N TRP A 191 -11.98 15.35 -5.39
CA TRP A 191 -10.76 16.02 -5.78
C TRP A 191 -11.11 17.31 -6.51
N TYR A 192 -10.85 18.46 -5.89
CA TYR A 192 -10.93 19.75 -6.55
C TYR A 192 -9.60 20.00 -7.24
N GLY A 193 -9.61 20.02 -8.60
CA GLY A 193 -8.44 20.30 -9.41
C GLY A 193 -7.75 21.60 -9.00
N ARG A 194 -6.54 21.82 -9.51
CA ARG A 194 -5.60 22.91 -9.14
C ARG A 194 -6.15 24.35 -9.10
N HIS A 195 -7.37 24.60 -9.46
CA HIS A 195 -7.96 25.92 -9.52
C HIS A 195 -9.02 26.20 -8.45
N GLY A 196 -9.16 25.33 -7.43
CA GLY A 196 -9.88 25.67 -6.21
C GLY A 196 -11.23 26.40 -6.39
N GLN A 197 -11.93 26.16 -7.48
CA GLN A 197 -13.25 26.73 -7.67
C GLN A 197 -14.31 25.71 -7.24
N GLN A 198 -15.02 26.12 -6.22
CA GLN A 198 -16.26 25.53 -5.74
C GLN A 198 -17.35 25.64 -6.80
#